data_5bff70a65b2ae6dbe373517f772d265d
#
_entry.id   5bff70a65b2ae6dbe373517f772d265d
#
_cell.length_a   1.000
_cell.length_b   1.000
_cell.length_c   1.000
_cell.angle_alpha   90.00
_cell.angle_beta   90.00
_cell.angle_gamma   90.00
#
_symmetry.space_group_name_H-M   'P 1'
#
loop_
_entity.id
_entity.type
_entity.pdbx_description
1 polymer ?
#
loop_
_entity_poly.entity_id
_entity_poly.type
_entity_poly.pdbx_seq_one_letter_code
_entity_poly.pdbx_strand_id
1 'polypeptide(L)'
;MYKRQGLYRFKENTGFDRVVLDCVTSLQNGADLLWIETEKPNVEQIASMVNEIKKTIPNAKLVYNNSPSFNWTLAFRQQVFEEMEANGDDVSPYPNPKDDPKGLMDEKYDDTDLGKKADELISKFQADGSREAGIFHHLITLPTYHEAALGTDMLSEGYFGDLGMLAYVQGIQRQEIRREMSSVKHQDLSLI
;
A
#
# COMPACT_ATOMS: atom_id res chain seq x y z
N MET A 1 -7.08 16.46 10.12
CA MET A 1 -6.43 15.64 9.09
C MET A 1 -7.27 15.68 7.82
N TYR A 2 -6.78 16.29 6.76
CA TYR A 2 -7.52 16.44 5.50
C TYR A 2 -7.12 15.31 4.54
N LYS A 3 -8.02 14.34 4.32
CA LYS A 3 -7.89 13.41 3.19
C LYS A 3 -8.32 14.13 1.91
N ARG A 4 -7.38 14.40 1.02
CA ARG A 4 -7.63 15.14 -0.22
C ARG A 4 -7.71 14.26 -1.47
N GLN A 5 -7.99 12.96 -1.33
CA GLN A 5 -8.21 12.03 -2.44
C GLN A 5 -9.27 12.49 -3.44
N GLY A 6 -10.34 13.14 -2.95
CA GLY A 6 -11.46 13.54 -3.79
C GLY A 6 -11.13 14.60 -4.85
N LEU A 7 -10.18 15.47 -4.59
CA LEU A 7 -9.88 16.60 -5.48
C LEU A 7 -9.01 16.21 -6.68
N TYR A 8 -8.15 15.21 -6.51
CA TYR A 8 -7.31 14.69 -7.60
C TYR A 8 -8.13 14.00 -8.70
N ARG A 9 -9.33 13.48 -8.35
CA ARG A 9 -10.22 12.76 -9.26
C ARG A 9 -11.12 13.66 -10.12
N PHE A 10 -11.25 14.93 -9.78
CA PHE A 10 -12.33 15.74 -10.36
C PHE A 10 -12.06 16.31 -11.74
N LYS A 11 -10.84 16.58 -12.12
CA LYS A 11 -10.44 16.96 -13.50
C LYS A 11 -8.91 16.94 -13.62
N GLU A 12 -8.41 16.40 -14.72
CA GLU A 12 -6.99 16.23 -15.04
C GLU A 12 -6.12 17.48 -14.84
N ASN A 13 -6.65 18.68 -14.98
CA ASN A 13 -5.88 19.92 -14.91
C ASN A 13 -6.26 20.87 -13.77
N THR A 14 -7.18 20.49 -12.91
CA THR A 14 -7.61 21.35 -11.79
C THR A 14 -7.38 20.71 -10.41
N GLY A 15 -7.25 19.38 -10.37
CA GLY A 15 -7.05 18.63 -9.13
C GLY A 15 -5.65 18.81 -8.56
N PHE A 16 -4.63 18.73 -9.41
CA PHE A 16 -3.22 18.84 -9.02
C PHE A 16 -2.91 20.22 -8.44
N ASP A 17 -3.19 21.29 -9.17
CA ASP A 17 -2.94 22.66 -8.74
C ASP A 17 -3.65 23.00 -7.44
N ARG A 18 -4.86 22.49 -7.28
CA ARG A 18 -5.62 22.69 -6.04
C ARG A 18 -5.01 21.96 -4.87
N VAL A 19 -4.56 20.72 -5.04
CA VAL A 19 -3.88 19.96 -4.00
C VAL A 19 -2.59 20.66 -3.57
N VAL A 20 -1.78 21.12 -4.53
CA VAL A 20 -0.56 21.87 -4.25
C VAL A 20 -0.86 23.16 -3.49
N LEU A 21 -1.85 23.94 -3.95
CA LEU A 21 -2.26 25.18 -3.28
C LEU A 21 -2.70 24.91 -1.82
N ASP A 22 -3.50 23.89 -1.59
CA ASP A 22 -3.97 23.54 -0.26
C ASP A 22 -2.81 23.06 0.64
N CYS A 23 -1.85 22.33 0.09
CA CYS A 23 -0.64 21.91 0.79
C CYS A 23 0.21 23.12 1.21
N VAL A 24 0.50 23.99 0.26
CA VAL A 24 1.27 25.23 0.50
C VAL A 24 0.56 26.10 1.54
N THR A 25 -0.75 26.33 1.37
CA THR A 25 -1.54 27.13 2.31
C THR A 25 -1.52 26.52 3.71
N SER A 26 -1.62 25.20 3.85
CA SER A 26 -1.59 24.53 5.16
C SER A 26 -0.24 24.74 5.86
N LEU A 27 0.87 24.60 5.12
CA LEU A 27 2.22 24.85 5.66
C LEU A 27 2.42 26.32 6.06
N GLN A 28 1.96 27.26 5.25
CA GLN A 28 2.02 28.69 5.55
C GLN A 28 1.20 29.08 6.77
N ASN A 29 0.16 28.33 7.09
CA ASN A 29 -0.70 28.52 8.27
C ASN A 29 -0.29 27.68 9.48
N GLY A 30 0.94 27.13 9.50
CA GLY A 30 1.55 26.54 10.67
C GLY A 30 1.45 25.03 10.79
N ALA A 31 1.16 24.31 9.68
CA ALA A 31 1.32 22.86 9.69
C ALA A 31 2.81 22.50 9.69
N ASP A 32 3.23 21.61 10.61
CA ASP A 32 4.61 21.16 10.72
C ASP A 32 5.01 20.19 9.60
N LEU A 33 4.03 19.40 9.14
CA LEU A 33 4.18 18.44 8.05
C LEU A 33 2.82 18.15 7.38
N LEU A 34 2.86 17.61 6.19
CA LEU A 34 1.67 17.25 5.42
C LEU A 34 1.58 15.74 5.21
N TRP A 35 0.40 15.20 5.40
CA TRP A 35 0.06 13.84 5.03
C TRP A 35 -0.63 13.85 3.68
N ILE A 36 0.08 13.40 2.66
CA ILE A 36 -0.39 13.35 1.27
C ILE A 36 -0.76 11.94 0.84
N GLU A 37 -1.57 11.86 -0.17
CA GLU A 37 -2.00 10.63 -0.83
C GLU A 37 -2.25 10.92 -2.31
N THR A 38 -1.94 9.96 -3.18
CA THR A 38 -2.18 10.05 -4.61
C THR A 38 -3.36 9.18 -5.03
N GLU A 39 -3.76 9.21 -6.29
CA GLU A 39 -4.83 8.37 -6.81
C GLU A 39 -4.40 6.90 -6.90
N LYS A 40 -3.14 6.68 -7.27
CA LYS A 40 -2.49 5.37 -7.37
C LYS A 40 -1.16 5.42 -6.62
N PRO A 41 -0.64 4.30 -6.15
CA PRO A 41 0.72 4.22 -5.58
C PRO A 41 1.75 4.35 -6.72
N ASN A 42 2.10 5.58 -7.08
CA ASN A 42 3.04 5.88 -8.16
C ASN A 42 4.07 6.90 -7.69
N VAL A 43 5.36 6.53 -7.73
CA VAL A 43 6.48 7.35 -7.22
C VAL A 43 6.65 8.64 -8.03
N GLU A 44 6.48 8.60 -9.35
CA GLU A 44 6.60 9.78 -10.20
C GLU A 44 5.50 10.81 -9.89
N GLN A 45 4.28 10.35 -9.65
CA GLN A 45 3.16 11.21 -9.28
C GLN A 45 3.41 11.88 -7.93
N ILE A 46 3.96 11.12 -6.96
CA ILE A 46 4.36 11.65 -5.66
C ILE A 46 5.47 12.70 -5.84
N ALA A 47 6.51 12.36 -6.62
CA ALA A 47 7.64 13.26 -6.88
C ALA A 47 7.19 14.58 -7.53
N SER A 48 6.28 14.50 -8.50
CA SER A 48 5.71 15.69 -9.14
C SER A 48 5.00 16.60 -8.13
N MET A 49 4.20 16.03 -7.24
CA MET A 49 3.50 16.77 -6.19
C MET A 49 4.48 17.40 -5.19
N VAL A 50 5.43 16.62 -4.71
CA VAL A 50 6.43 17.10 -3.74
C VAL A 50 7.28 18.21 -4.33
N ASN A 51 7.74 18.05 -5.56
CA ASN A 51 8.55 19.05 -6.25
C ASN A 51 7.78 20.37 -6.42
N GLU A 52 6.50 20.32 -6.78
CA GLU A 52 5.69 21.53 -6.93
C GLU A 52 5.49 22.26 -5.59
N ILE A 53 5.20 21.54 -4.51
CA ILE A 53 5.10 22.09 -3.16
C ILE A 53 6.42 22.75 -2.75
N LYS A 54 7.55 22.09 -3.00
CA LYS A 54 8.89 22.55 -2.61
C LYS A 54 9.38 23.76 -3.39
N LYS A 55 8.81 24.10 -4.54
CA LYS A 55 9.08 25.37 -5.22
C LYS A 55 8.70 26.56 -4.33
N THR A 56 7.63 26.45 -3.54
CA THR A 56 7.17 27.51 -2.64
C THR A 56 7.68 27.33 -1.21
N ILE A 57 7.74 26.08 -0.72
CA ILE A 57 8.20 25.75 0.63
C ILE A 57 9.34 24.71 0.52
N PRO A 58 10.59 25.12 0.31
CA PRO A 58 11.73 24.24 0.05
C PRO A 58 11.96 23.16 1.11
N ASN A 59 11.68 23.47 2.38
CA ASN A 59 11.88 22.58 3.52
C ASN A 59 10.61 21.82 3.93
N ALA A 60 9.59 21.76 3.06
CA ALA A 60 8.36 21.02 3.33
C ALA A 60 8.67 19.57 3.68
N LYS A 61 8.08 19.10 4.79
CA LYS A 61 8.12 17.69 5.21
C LYS A 61 6.80 17.04 4.83
N LEU A 62 6.89 15.97 4.07
CA LEU A 62 5.72 15.25 3.59
C LEU A 62 5.74 13.81 4.06
N VAL A 63 4.59 13.37 4.55
CA VAL A 63 4.31 11.99 4.95
C VAL A 63 3.40 11.40 3.88
N TYR A 64 3.72 10.20 3.41
CA TYR A 64 2.90 9.52 2.42
C TYR A 64 2.08 8.39 3.04
N ASN A 65 0.81 8.33 2.67
CA ASN A 65 -0.08 7.25 3.06
C ASN A 65 0.04 6.08 2.08
N ASN A 66 0.68 5.00 2.51
CA ASN A 66 0.62 3.72 1.83
C ASN A 66 -0.76 3.09 2.10
N SER A 67 -1.77 3.64 1.45
CA SER A 67 -3.16 3.30 1.76
C SER A 67 -3.48 1.84 1.47
N PRO A 68 -4.06 1.09 2.43
CA PRO A 68 -4.56 -0.25 2.18
C PRO A 68 -5.83 -0.26 1.29
N SER A 69 -6.40 0.90 0.99
CA SER A 69 -7.51 1.02 0.03
C SER A 69 -7.06 0.92 -1.43
N PHE A 70 -5.76 1.03 -1.70
CA PHE A 70 -5.22 0.72 -3.01
C PHE A 70 -5.18 -0.79 -3.22
N ASN A 71 -5.53 -1.22 -4.41
CA ASN A 71 -5.16 -2.55 -4.84
C ASN A 71 -3.72 -2.51 -5.37
N TRP A 72 -2.75 -2.74 -4.46
CA TRP A 72 -1.33 -2.65 -4.76
C TRP A 72 -0.91 -3.60 -5.87
N THR A 73 -1.30 -4.87 -5.78
CA THR A 73 -0.97 -5.87 -6.79
C THR A 73 -1.46 -5.44 -8.17
N LEU A 74 -2.72 -5.05 -8.27
CA LEU A 74 -3.29 -4.64 -9.55
C LEU A 74 -2.62 -3.39 -10.11
N ALA A 75 -2.39 -2.38 -9.27
CA ALA A 75 -1.79 -1.11 -9.70
C ALA A 75 -0.39 -1.32 -10.28
N PHE A 76 0.45 -2.13 -9.63
CA PHE A 76 1.80 -2.39 -10.11
C PHE A 76 1.86 -3.36 -11.27
N ARG A 77 0.98 -4.37 -11.32
CA ARG A 77 0.88 -5.26 -12.48
C ARG A 77 0.39 -4.51 -13.72
N GLN A 78 -0.52 -3.57 -13.58
CA GLN A 78 -0.92 -2.69 -14.69
C GLN A 78 0.24 -1.80 -15.14
N GLN A 79 0.99 -1.20 -14.22
CA GLN A 79 2.16 -0.41 -14.55
C GLN A 79 3.19 -1.24 -15.32
N VAL A 80 3.53 -2.43 -14.85
CA VAL A 80 4.48 -3.32 -15.53
C VAL A 80 3.98 -3.76 -16.89
N PHE A 81 2.68 -4.07 -17.02
CA PHE A 81 2.08 -4.40 -18.31
C PHE A 81 2.23 -3.25 -19.32
N GLU A 82 1.92 -2.01 -18.90
CA GLU A 82 2.06 -0.83 -19.75
C GLU A 82 3.52 -0.56 -20.15
N GLU A 83 4.47 -0.79 -19.23
CA GLU A 83 5.91 -0.68 -19.50
C GLU A 83 6.38 -1.75 -20.51
N MET A 84 5.94 -3.00 -20.35
CA MET A 84 6.25 -4.10 -21.27
C MET A 84 5.69 -3.80 -22.68
N GLU A 85 4.44 -3.37 -22.76
CA GLU A 85 3.80 -3.00 -24.03
C GLU A 85 4.56 -1.86 -24.73
N ALA A 86 4.95 -0.82 -23.97
CA ALA A 86 5.71 0.30 -24.50
C ALA A 86 7.12 -0.08 -24.98
N ASN A 87 7.74 -1.07 -24.36
CA ASN A 87 9.05 -1.59 -24.74
C ASN A 87 8.98 -2.58 -25.93
N GLY A 88 7.79 -3.00 -26.34
CA GLY A 88 7.59 -3.99 -27.41
C GLY A 88 7.75 -5.44 -26.93
N ASP A 89 7.69 -5.68 -25.64
CA ASP A 89 7.69 -7.03 -25.07
C ASP A 89 6.40 -7.75 -25.39
N ASP A 90 6.41 -9.09 -25.37
CA ASP A 90 5.23 -9.90 -25.59
C ASP A 90 4.29 -9.88 -24.36
N VAL A 91 3.20 -9.13 -24.46
CA VAL A 91 2.16 -9.04 -23.42
C VAL A 91 0.97 -9.96 -23.71
N SER A 92 0.98 -10.74 -24.79
CA SER A 92 -0.13 -11.62 -25.18
C SER A 92 -0.52 -12.69 -24.16
N PRO A 93 0.39 -13.16 -23.26
CA PRO A 93 0.01 -14.08 -22.19
C PRO A 93 -0.86 -13.46 -21.10
N TYR A 94 -0.96 -12.14 -21.04
CA TYR A 94 -1.63 -11.40 -19.97
C TYR A 94 -2.94 -10.76 -20.46
N PRO A 95 -3.99 -10.69 -19.62
CA PRO A 95 -5.19 -9.95 -19.96
C PRO A 95 -4.89 -8.46 -20.08
N ASN A 96 -5.42 -7.84 -21.15
CA ASN A 96 -5.27 -6.41 -21.32
C ASN A 96 -6.09 -5.67 -20.24
N PRO A 97 -5.48 -4.79 -19.41
CA PRO A 97 -6.19 -4.06 -18.36
C PRO A 97 -7.32 -3.17 -18.84
N LYS A 98 -7.34 -2.81 -20.13
CA LYS A 98 -8.44 -2.01 -20.73
C LYS A 98 -9.70 -2.84 -20.95
N ASP A 99 -9.54 -4.12 -21.24
CA ASP A 99 -10.65 -5.03 -21.55
C ASP A 99 -11.07 -5.82 -20.31
N ASP A 100 -10.11 -6.23 -19.50
CA ASP A 100 -10.32 -6.93 -18.22
C ASP A 100 -9.52 -6.22 -17.09
N PRO A 101 -10.10 -5.18 -16.45
CA PRO A 101 -9.41 -4.39 -15.43
C PRO A 101 -8.94 -5.17 -14.20
N LYS A 102 -9.49 -6.37 -13.98
CA LYS A 102 -9.14 -7.21 -12.81
C LYS A 102 -8.42 -8.51 -13.18
N GLY A 103 -8.30 -8.81 -14.45
CA GLY A 103 -7.75 -10.09 -14.92
C GLY A 103 -6.31 -10.33 -14.43
N LEU A 104 -5.52 -9.27 -14.28
CA LEU A 104 -4.16 -9.37 -13.75
C LEU A 104 -4.07 -9.77 -12.27
N MET A 105 -5.20 -9.86 -11.54
CA MET A 105 -5.23 -10.30 -10.14
C MET A 105 -5.13 -11.82 -9.96
N ASP A 106 -5.28 -12.59 -11.02
CA ASP A 106 -5.23 -14.05 -10.96
C ASP A 106 -3.86 -14.53 -10.43
N GLU A 107 -3.88 -15.44 -9.45
CA GLU A 107 -2.68 -15.99 -8.78
C GLU A 107 -1.72 -16.67 -9.76
N LYS A 108 -2.22 -17.17 -10.91
CA LYS A 108 -1.37 -17.78 -11.95
C LYS A 108 -0.31 -16.83 -12.50
N TYR A 109 -0.46 -15.52 -12.27
CA TYR A 109 0.53 -14.51 -12.70
C TYR A 109 1.57 -14.18 -11.63
N ASP A 110 1.46 -14.69 -10.40
CA ASP A 110 2.40 -14.39 -9.31
C ASP A 110 3.84 -14.76 -9.68
N ASP A 111 4.04 -15.92 -10.27
CA ASP A 111 5.36 -16.44 -10.63
C ASP A 111 5.86 -16.03 -12.03
N THR A 112 5.07 -15.26 -12.78
CA THR A 112 5.47 -14.73 -14.09
C THR A 112 6.45 -13.57 -13.97
N ASP A 113 7.10 -13.20 -15.08
CA ASP A 113 8.00 -12.04 -15.13
C ASP A 113 7.26 -10.75 -14.77
N LEU A 114 6.01 -10.60 -15.22
CA LEU A 114 5.15 -9.47 -14.87
C LEU A 114 4.87 -9.43 -13.36
N GLY A 115 4.47 -10.55 -12.77
CA GLY A 115 4.17 -10.63 -11.33
C GLY A 115 5.39 -10.33 -10.48
N LYS A 116 6.51 -10.99 -10.76
CA LYS A 116 7.79 -10.79 -10.05
C LYS A 116 8.30 -9.35 -10.13
N LYS A 117 8.22 -8.74 -11.32
CA LYS A 117 8.61 -7.33 -11.48
C LYS A 117 7.69 -6.38 -10.71
N ALA A 118 6.38 -6.65 -10.69
CA ALA A 118 5.43 -5.88 -9.91
C ALA A 118 5.72 -5.98 -8.39
N ASP A 119 5.99 -7.18 -7.88
CA ASP A 119 6.34 -7.41 -6.48
C ASP A 119 7.67 -6.75 -6.10
N GLU A 120 8.65 -6.75 -7.01
CA GLU A 120 9.90 -6.03 -6.82
C GLU A 120 9.65 -4.51 -6.67
N LEU A 121 8.82 -3.93 -7.52
CA LEU A 121 8.45 -2.50 -7.43
C LEU A 121 7.70 -2.20 -6.13
N ILE A 122 6.76 -3.05 -5.72
CA ILE A 122 6.06 -2.90 -4.43
C ILE A 122 7.05 -2.94 -3.27
N SER A 123 8.00 -3.88 -3.28
CA SER A 123 8.99 -4.03 -2.20
C SER A 123 9.92 -2.82 -2.06
N LYS A 124 10.19 -2.12 -3.14
CA LYS A 124 11.06 -0.93 -3.20
C LYS A 124 10.30 0.39 -3.01
N PHE A 125 8.97 0.38 -3.08
CA PHE A 125 8.16 1.59 -3.16
C PHE A 125 8.47 2.65 -2.09
N GLN A 126 8.62 2.24 -0.84
CA GLN A 126 8.93 3.16 0.26
C GLN A 126 10.33 3.76 0.12
N ALA A 127 11.31 2.95 -0.26
CA ALA A 127 12.68 3.40 -0.45
C ALA A 127 12.77 4.38 -1.63
N ASP A 128 12.08 4.09 -2.72
CA ASP A 128 12.05 4.93 -3.91
C ASP A 128 11.25 6.22 -3.65
N GLY A 129 10.12 6.13 -2.97
CA GLY A 129 9.35 7.30 -2.53
C GLY A 129 10.17 8.25 -1.64
N SER A 130 11.01 7.71 -0.77
CA SER A 130 11.90 8.53 0.06
C SER A 130 13.05 9.13 -0.75
N ARG A 131 13.69 8.35 -1.61
CA ARG A 131 14.89 8.74 -2.37
C ARG A 131 14.57 9.66 -3.53
N GLU A 132 13.55 9.32 -4.30
CA GLU A 132 13.24 9.98 -5.57
C GLU A 132 12.17 11.07 -5.40
N ALA A 133 11.15 10.82 -4.58
CA ALA A 133 10.09 11.78 -4.32
C ALA A 133 10.33 12.63 -3.07
N GLY A 134 11.34 12.32 -2.25
CA GLY A 134 11.67 13.10 -1.06
C GLY A 134 10.63 13.03 0.06
N ILE A 135 9.95 11.90 0.17
CA ILE A 135 9.02 11.62 1.27
C ILE A 135 9.82 11.43 2.55
N PHE A 136 9.45 12.20 3.58
CA PHE A 136 10.11 12.19 4.89
C PHE A 136 9.73 10.95 5.71
N HIS A 137 8.48 10.51 5.61
CA HIS A 137 7.97 9.37 6.37
C HIS A 137 6.83 8.68 5.61
N HIS A 138 6.84 7.35 5.65
CA HIS A 138 5.75 6.51 5.13
C HIS A 138 4.96 5.90 6.26
N LEU A 139 3.67 5.79 6.11
CA LEU A 139 2.81 5.07 7.04
C LEU A 139 1.73 4.28 6.31
N ILE A 140 1.26 3.23 6.95
CA ILE A 140 0.11 2.45 6.51
C ILE A 140 -1.05 2.77 7.46
N THR A 141 -2.19 3.15 6.93
CA THR A 141 -3.39 3.34 7.75
C THR A 141 -4.04 2.00 8.07
N LEU A 142 -4.42 1.81 9.35
CA LEU A 142 -5.18 0.65 9.82
C LEU A 142 -4.54 -0.74 9.56
N PRO A 143 -3.21 -0.93 9.53
CA PRO A 143 -2.63 -2.24 9.25
C PRO A 143 -3.07 -3.28 10.29
N THR A 144 -3.03 -2.93 11.55
CA THR A 144 -3.45 -3.81 12.67
C THR A 144 -4.94 -4.19 12.58
N TYR A 145 -5.78 -3.26 12.11
CA TYR A 145 -7.19 -3.56 11.89
C TYR A 145 -7.38 -4.62 10.79
N HIS A 146 -6.72 -4.47 9.66
CA HIS A 146 -6.80 -5.43 8.56
C HIS A 146 -6.23 -6.79 8.95
N GLU A 147 -5.11 -6.80 9.66
CA GLU A 147 -4.49 -8.02 10.18
C GLU A 147 -5.41 -8.73 11.17
N ALA A 148 -5.98 -8.01 12.14
CA ALA A 148 -6.92 -8.57 13.10
C ALA A 148 -8.20 -9.07 12.44
N ALA A 149 -8.75 -8.34 11.47
CA ALA A 149 -9.95 -8.74 10.74
C ALA A 149 -9.73 -10.05 9.98
N LEU A 150 -8.63 -10.13 9.20
CA LEU A 150 -8.27 -11.34 8.46
C LEU A 150 -8.00 -12.51 9.41
N GLY A 151 -7.21 -12.29 10.46
CA GLY A 151 -6.90 -13.34 11.45
C GLY A 151 -8.14 -13.85 12.17
N THR A 152 -9.09 -12.97 12.47
CA THR A 152 -10.37 -13.36 13.08
C THR A 152 -11.23 -14.17 12.11
N ASP A 153 -11.28 -13.77 10.85
CA ASP A 153 -12.02 -14.49 9.81
C ASP A 153 -11.49 -15.91 9.63
N MET A 154 -10.19 -16.06 9.41
CA MET A 154 -9.53 -17.37 9.30
C MET A 154 -9.71 -18.24 10.55
N LEU A 155 -9.62 -17.64 11.74
CA LEU A 155 -9.86 -18.36 12.99
C LEU A 155 -11.32 -18.82 13.08
N SER A 156 -12.28 -17.98 12.73
CA SER A 156 -13.71 -18.29 12.79
C SER A 156 -14.07 -19.43 11.84
N GLU A 157 -13.56 -19.40 10.63
CA GLU A 157 -13.77 -20.45 9.64
C GLU A 157 -13.32 -21.82 10.17
N GLY A 158 -12.12 -21.89 10.74
CA GLY A 158 -11.60 -23.13 11.30
C GLY A 158 -12.27 -23.53 12.62
N TYR A 159 -12.58 -22.56 13.50
CA TYR A 159 -13.14 -22.83 14.84
C TYR A 159 -14.58 -23.32 14.79
N PHE A 160 -15.41 -22.70 13.97
CA PHE A 160 -16.81 -23.10 13.76
C PHE A 160 -17.00 -24.21 12.72
N GLY A 161 -15.92 -24.58 12.02
CA GLY A 161 -15.84 -25.73 11.17
C GLY A 161 -15.41 -26.99 11.94
N ASP A 162 -14.67 -27.88 11.27
CA ASP A 162 -14.32 -29.22 11.80
C ASP A 162 -13.15 -29.20 12.80
N LEU A 163 -12.40 -28.09 12.93
CA LEU A 163 -11.19 -28.04 13.76
C LEU A 163 -11.44 -27.59 15.22
N GLY A 164 -12.50 -26.81 15.49
CA GLY A 164 -12.78 -26.30 16.83
C GLY A 164 -11.56 -25.61 17.46
N MET A 165 -11.24 -25.93 18.72
CA MET A 165 -10.09 -25.37 19.43
C MET A 165 -8.75 -25.63 18.74
N LEU A 166 -8.64 -26.65 17.90
CA LEU A 166 -7.40 -26.95 17.18
C LEU A 166 -7.06 -25.83 16.19
N ALA A 167 -8.06 -25.17 15.59
CA ALA A 167 -7.83 -23.99 14.73
C ALA A 167 -7.09 -22.87 15.49
N TYR A 168 -7.53 -22.55 16.71
CA TYR A 168 -6.84 -21.56 17.55
C TYR A 168 -5.43 -22.02 17.93
N VAL A 169 -5.29 -23.26 18.39
CA VAL A 169 -3.99 -23.79 18.83
C VAL A 169 -2.97 -23.82 17.69
N GLN A 170 -3.37 -24.26 16.51
CA GLN A 170 -2.47 -24.34 15.36
C GLN A 170 -2.20 -22.97 14.71
N GLY A 171 -3.26 -22.19 14.50
CA GLY A 171 -3.17 -20.93 13.78
C GLY A 171 -2.57 -19.79 14.61
N ILE A 172 -2.81 -19.77 15.91
CA ILE A 172 -2.42 -18.66 16.79
C ILE A 172 -1.41 -19.13 17.86
N GLN A 173 -1.85 -19.91 18.83
CA GLN A 173 -1.05 -20.19 20.02
C GLN A 173 0.33 -20.80 19.73
N ARG A 174 0.40 -21.82 18.86
CA ARG A 174 1.69 -22.42 18.48
C ARG A 174 2.60 -21.43 17.77
N GLN A 175 2.03 -20.50 16.98
CA GLN A 175 2.81 -19.48 16.29
C GLN A 175 3.37 -18.45 17.27
N GLU A 176 2.57 -17.99 18.22
CA GLU A 176 3.02 -17.09 19.29
C GLU A 176 4.14 -17.70 20.11
N ILE A 177 3.99 -18.96 20.53
CA ILE A 177 5.02 -19.69 21.30
C ILE A 177 6.33 -19.79 20.51
N ARG A 178 6.27 -20.20 19.24
CA ARG A 178 7.45 -20.35 18.38
C ARG A 178 8.17 -19.03 18.11
N ARG A 179 7.45 -17.92 18.16
CA ARG A 179 7.98 -16.57 17.95
C ARG A 179 8.37 -15.87 19.26
N GLU A 180 8.26 -16.56 20.39
CA GLU A 180 8.55 -16.03 21.73
C GLU A 180 7.81 -14.71 22.03
N MET A 181 6.57 -14.59 21.54
CA MET A 181 5.78 -13.38 21.72
C MET A 181 5.43 -13.15 23.19
N SER A 182 5.52 -11.91 23.64
CA SER A 182 5.28 -11.53 25.05
C SER A 182 3.87 -11.83 25.54
N SER A 183 2.89 -11.85 24.66
CA SER A 183 1.50 -12.21 24.95
C SER A 183 1.35 -13.63 25.52
N VAL A 184 2.29 -14.53 25.22
CA VAL A 184 2.28 -15.93 25.70
C VAL A 184 2.97 -16.07 27.05
N LYS A 185 3.80 -15.10 27.47
CA LYS A 185 4.50 -15.15 28.77
C LYS A 185 3.58 -15.04 29.98
N HIS A 186 2.32 -14.66 29.80
CA HIS A 186 1.30 -14.67 30.83
C HIS A 186 0.59 -16.03 31.00
N GLN A 187 0.80 -16.94 30.06
CA GLN A 187 0.42 -18.34 30.27
C GLN A 187 1.55 -18.99 31.05
N ASP A 188 1.27 -19.25 32.32
CA ASP A 188 2.24 -19.89 33.23
C ASP A 188 2.61 -21.28 32.70
N LEU A 189 3.67 -21.34 31.89
CA LEU A 189 4.23 -22.57 31.34
C LEU A 189 4.91 -23.40 32.43
N SER A 190 4.88 -22.96 33.70
CA SER A 190 5.41 -23.70 34.86
C SER A 190 4.53 -24.87 35.29
N LEU A 191 3.38 -25.06 34.62
CA LEU A 191 2.43 -26.16 34.91
C LEU A 191 2.53 -27.35 33.93
N ILE A 192 3.58 -27.42 33.09
CA ILE A 192 3.83 -28.56 32.21
C ILE A 192 5.10 -29.29 32.68
#